data_6eaaa1c85729760ce8c2ff9341153685
#
_entry.id   6eaaa1c85729760ce8c2ff9341153685
#
_cell.length_a   1.000
_cell.length_b   1.000
_cell.length_c   1.000
_cell.angle_alpha   90.00
_cell.angle_beta   90.00
_cell.angle_gamma   90.00
#
_symmetry.space_group_name_H-M   'P 1'
#
loop_
_entity.id
_entity.type
_entity.pdbx_description
1 polymer ?
#
loop_
_entity_poly.entity_id
_entity_poly.type
_entity_poly.pdbx_seq_one_letter_code
_entity_poly.pdbx_strand_id
1 'polypeptide(L)'
;LIVSEYTRSYSNRTGGIYDWLKDAFSPRIAFITAFLWYCSYFTWIISLFMKLLIPFTIMLFGQDLTSAEQWFGIDTSYWIMVLSLFAVFCMTWVINRGHQAVFSFLKTSSYAMVGLLLISGIGNLLLMVNNPQLILQNMQQSLTAPSFFKGTSDSFLSQLPFFIFAITAFGGLDTIASLVDKSGEQRKKFPKALIISAVIIVVLYFGGIMLWSGANNLNVLRETDQFHLGNLMYGLMGSLANNISVSFGLSAAAQTFLYQAFIRYTAFTLFVAYIGLLSSITYTPLKSLIQGTPKEIWPQFLTKINQKEMPQTALWIQAAVVSVCIIGLSLNSTILGALFNQLTYMTNVARAIPYFVVAASYPFYRIKNPVL
;
A
#
# COMPACT_ATOMS: atom_id res chain seq x y z
N LEU A 1 0.51 10.15 17.16
CA LEU A 1 0.32 10.39 18.62
C LEU A 1 -0.82 9.53 19.17
N ILE A 2 -2.06 9.66 18.69
CA ILE A 2 -3.24 8.91 19.20
C ILE A 2 -3.00 7.40 19.19
N VAL A 3 -2.57 6.83 18.06
CA VAL A 3 -2.28 5.39 17.94
C VAL A 3 -1.14 4.96 18.88
N SER A 4 -0.10 5.78 19.03
CA SER A 4 1.01 5.51 19.95
C SER A 4 0.54 5.43 21.41
N GLU A 5 -0.38 6.31 21.81
CA GLU A 5 -0.91 6.34 23.16
C GLU A 5 -1.85 5.15 23.42
N TYR A 6 -2.75 4.85 22.49
CA TYR A 6 -3.57 3.64 22.58
C TYR A 6 -2.72 2.37 22.63
N THR A 7 -1.70 2.25 21.80
CA THR A 7 -0.80 1.09 21.81
C THR A 7 -0.08 0.94 23.15
N ARG A 8 0.34 2.05 23.76
CA ARG A 8 0.97 2.03 25.09
C ARG A 8 -0.01 1.54 26.17
N SER A 9 -1.23 2.06 26.19
CA SER A 9 -2.24 1.77 27.20
C SER A 9 -2.79 0.35 27.09
N TYR A 10 -3.00 -0.14 25.87
CA TYR A 10 -3.57 -1.46 25.58
C TYR A 10 -2.52 -2.50 25.17
N SER A 11 -1.26 -2.28 25.52
CA SER A 11 -0.14 -3.13 25.13
C SER A 11 -0.23 -4.61 25.57
N ASN A 12 -1.15 -4.95 26.50
CA ASN A 12 -1.41 -6.34 26.94
C ASN A 12 -2.57 -7.02 26.17
N ARG A 13 -3.22 -6.31 25.26
CA ARG A 13 -4.43 -6.79 24.56
C ARG A 13 -4.15 -6.96 23.07
N THR A 14 -4.81 -7.92 22.44
CA THR A 14 -4.63 -8.27 21.01
C THR A 14 -5.68 -7.65 20.09
N GLY A 15 -6.71 -7.05 20.64
CA GLY A 15 -7.90 -6.58 19.90
C GLY A 15 -7.67 -5.33 19.04
N GLY A 16 -6.53 -4.66 19.17
CA GLY A 16 -6.26 -3.45 18.37
C GLY A 16 -7.39 -2.43 18.49
N ILE A 17 -7.95 -2.02 17.35
CA ILE A 17 -9.05 -1.02 17.29
C ILE A 17 -10.25 -1.40 18.14
N TYR A 18 -10.60 -2.67 18.23
CA TYR A 18 -11.70 -3.11 19.09
C TYR A 18 -11.47 -2.78 20.57
N ASP A 19 -10.27 -3.12 21.07
CA ASP A 19 -9.92 -2.83 22.46
C ASP A 19 -9.85 -1.34 22.75
N TRP A 20 -9.39 -0.52 21.82
CA TRP A 20 -9.30 0.94 21.95
C TRP A 20 -10.70 1.58 22.09
N LEU A 21 -11.65 1.10 21.29
CA LEU A 21 -12.98 1.71 21.18
C LEU A 21 -13.99 1.19 22.19
N LYS A 22 -13.87 -0.06 22.67
CA LYS A 22 -14.86 -0.62 23.60
C LYS A 22 -14.91 0.12 24.94
N ASP A 23 -13.74 0.57 25.41
CA ASP A 23 -13.64 1.30 26.66
C ASP A 23 -13.97 2.80 26.49
N ALA A 24 -13.78 3.36 25.27
CA ALA A 24 -14.12 4.75 24.96
C ALA A 24 -15.63 4.92 24.68
N PHE A 25 -16.21 4.07 23.87
CA PHE A 25 -17.62 4.12 23.45
C PHE A 25 -18.43 2.95 24.00
N SER A 26 -18.55 1.87 23.23
CA SER A 26 -19.26 0.66 23.60
C SER A 26 -18.74 -0.56 22.83
N PRO A 27 -18.97 -1.80 23.31
CA PRO A 27 -18.58 -3.02 22.59
C PRO A 27 -19.19 -3.15 21.19
N ARG A 28 -20.44 -2.64 21.00
CA ARG A 28 -21.13 -2.68 19.70
C ARG A 28 -20.45 -1.76 18.69
N ILE A 29 -20.21 -0.50 19.05
CA ILE A 29 -19.51 0.47 18.19
C ILE A 29 -18.10 -0.01 17.88
N ALA A 30 -17.39 -0.54 18.89
CA ALA A 30 -16.06 -1.09 18.73
C ALA A 30 -16.02 -2.25 17.73
N PHE A 31 -16.98 -3.17 17.80
CA PHE A 31 -17.05 -4.29 16.87
C PHE A 31 -17.36 -3.83 15.43
N ILE A 32 -18.36 -2.96 15.25
CA ILE A 32 -18.71 -2.42 13.94
C ILE A 32 -17.50 -1.71 13.31
N THR A 33 -16.79 -0.89 14.08
CA THR A 33 -15.60 -0.17 13.58
C THR A 33 -14.46 -1.13 13.25
N ALA A 34 -14.19 -2.13 14.09
CA ALA A 34 -13.16 -3.15 13.80
C ALA A 34 -13.51 -3.98 12.58
N PHE A 35 -14.79 -4.29 12.36
CA PHE A 35 -15.24 -4.99 11.16
C PHE A 35 -15.10 -4.13 9.89
N LEU A 36 -15.49 -2.85 9.93
CA LEU A 36 -15.30 -1.90 8.82
C LEU A 36 -13.80 -1.71 8.51
N TRP A 37 -12.96 -1.66 9.55
CA TRP A 37 -11.51 -1.60 9.38
C TRP A 37 -10.99 -2.85 8.67
N TYR A 38 -11.42 -4.05 9.05
CA TYR A 38 -11.10 -5.28 8.33
C TYR A 38 -11.59 -5.22 6.88
N CYS A 39 -12.81 -4.78 6.62
CA CYS A 39 -13.35 -4.64 5.26
C CYS A 39 -12.51 -3.69 4.39
N SER A 40 -11.93 -2.63 4.97
CA SER A 40 -11.04 -1.73 4.23
C SER A 40 -9.75 -2.42 3.77
N TYR A 41 -9.19 -3.31 4.60
CA TYR A 41 -8.05 -4.14 4.21
C TYR A 41 -8.44 -5.23 3.20
N PHE A 42 -9.63 -5.78 3.33
CA PHE A 42 -10.13 -6.77 2.40
C PHE A 42 -10.21 -6.24 0.96
N THR A 43 -10.74 -5.04 0.75
CA THR A 43 -10.74 -4.39 -0.57
C THR A 43 -9.33 -4.11 -1.08
N TRP A 44 -8.42 -3.76 -0.19
CA TRP A 44 -7.01 -3.53 -0.55
C TRP A 44 -6.29 -4.82 -0.96
N ILE A 45 -6.54 -5.93 -0.28
CA ILE A 45 -6.00 -7.25 -0.62
C ILE A 45 -6.38 -7.62 -2.07
N ILE A 46 -7.65 -7.46 -2.45
CA ILE A 46 -8.13 -7.71 -3.82
C ILE A 46 -7.36 -6.85 -4.83
N SER A 47 -7.30 -5.53 -4.57
CA SER A 47 -6.60 -4.59 -5.44
C SER A 47 -5.12 -4.95 -5.62
N LEU A 48 -4.42 -5.33 -4.55
CA LEU A 48 -3.00 -5.65 -4.61
C LEU A 48 -2.72 -6.96 -5.33
N PHE A 49 -3.55 -8.00 -5.17
CA PHE A 49 -3.38 -9.24 -5.92
C PHE A 49 -3.52 -9.01 -7.42
N MET A 50 -4.50 -8.21 -7.85
CA MET A 50 -4.68 -7.88 -9.27
C MET A 50 -3.53 -7.01 -9.81
N LYS A 51 -3.03 -6.06 -9.00
CA LYS A 51 -1.92 -5.18 -9.38
C LYS A 51 -0.56 -5.85 -9.35
N LEU A 52 -0.42 -7.02 -8.73
CA LEU A 52 0.86 -7.74 -8.62
C LEU A 52 1.45 -8.09 -9.99
N LEU A 53 0.60 -8.24 -11.02
CA LEU A 53 1.04 -8.52 -12.37
C LEU A 53 1.75 -7.36 -13.05
N ILE A 54 1.42 -6.13 -12.71
CA ILE A 54 2.08 -4.95 -13.29
C ILE A 54 3.60 -5.02 -13.07
N PRO A 55 4.11 -5.05 -11.80
CA PRO A 55 5.55 -5.19 -11.57
C PRO A 55 6.11 -6.52 -12.10
N PHE A 56 5.34 -7.59 -12.06
CA PHE A 56 5.80 -8.89 -12.58
C PHE A 56 6.11 -8.82 -14.07
N THR A 57 5.23 -8.22 -14.88
CA THR A 57 5.43 -8.13 -16.32
C THR A 57 6.53 -7.15 -16.69
N ILE A 58 6.61 -5.99 -16.03
CA ILE A 58 7.68 -5.02 -16.27
C ILE A 58 9.04 -5.61 -15.90
N MET A 59 9.14 -6.36 -14.81
CA MET A 59 10.39 -7.02 -14.39
C MET A 59 10.89 -7.99 -15.46
N LEU A 60 10.00 -8.82 -16.02
CA LEU A 60 10.36 -9.85 -16.99
C LEU A 60 10.51 -9.30 -18.42
N PHE A 61 9.55 -8.52 -18.88
CA PHE A 61 9.44 -8.10 -20.28
C PHE A 61 9.87 -6.65 -20.52
N GLY A 62 10.07 -5.85 -19.46
CA GLY A 62 10.45 -4.45 -19.56
C GLY A 62 9.33 -3.51 -19.97
N GLN A 63 8.08 -3.97 -19.92
CA GLN A 63 6.87 -3.20 -20.24
C GLN A 63 5.66 -3.71 -19.46
N ASP A 64 4.70 -2.83 -19.21
CA ASP A 64 3.43 -3.17 -18.57
C ASP A 64 2.49 -3.85 -19.57
N LEU A 65 2.48 -5.18 -19.56
CA LEU A 65 1.60 -5.95 -20.41
C LEU A 65 0.14 -5.96 -19.91
N THR A 66 -0.13 -5.51 -18.68
CA THR A 66 -1.52 -5.42 -18.17
C THR A 66 -2.32 -4.33 -18.86
N SER A 67 -1.64 -3.40 -19.55
CA SER A 67 -2.27 -2.35 -20.37
C SER A 67 -2.59 -2.80 -21.80
N ALA A 68 -2.10 -3.97 -22.23
CA ALA A 68 -2.41 -4.53 -23.54
C ALA A 68 -3.79 -5.21 -23.52
N GLU A 69 -4.51 -5.19 -24.64
CA GLU A 69 -5.81 -5.87 -24.72
C GLU A 69 -5.65 -7.39 -24.65
N GLN A 70 -4.61 -7.93 -25.25
CA GLN A 70 -4.36 -9.38 -25.31
C GLN A 70 -2.90 -9.74 -25.08
N TRP A 71 -2.69 -10.88 -24.39
CA TRP A 71 -1.42 -11.58 -24.27
C TRP A 71 -1.52 -12.94 -24.95
N PHE A 72 -0.61 -13.23 -25.87
CA PHE A 72 -0.58 -14.52 -26.58
C PHE A 72 -1.95 -14.90 -27.17
N GLY A 73 -2.72 -13.92 -27.66
CA GLY A 73 -4.05 -14.15 -28.25
C GLY A 73 -5.19 -14.38 -27.24
N ILE A 74 -4.92 -14.23 -25.95
CA ILE A 74 -5.92 -14.33 -24.87
C ILE A 74 -6.08 -12.95 -24.24
N ASP A 75 -7.32 -12.58 -23.92
CA ASP A 75 -7.63 -11.33 -23.24
C ASP A 75 -6.84 -11.19 -21.92
N THR A 76 -6.27 -10.02 -21.70
CA THR A 76 -5.42 -9.72 -20.55
C THR A 76 -6.15 -9.89 -19.21
N SER A 77 -7.46 -9.67 -19.18
CA SER A 77 -8.29 -9.86 -17.97
C SER A 77 -8.27 -11.31 -17.48
N TYR A 78 -8.23 -12.29 -18.36
CA TYR A 78 -8.10 -13.71 -17.98
C TYR A 78 -6.73 -14.02 -17.38
N TRP A 79 -5.66 -13.44 -17.94
CA TRP A 79 -4.32 -13.61 -17.37
C TRP A 79 -4.22 -13.00 -15.97
N ILE A 80 -4.76 -11.78 -15.79
CA ILE A 80 -4.81 -11.14 -14.49
C ILE A 80 -5.60 -12.01 -13.50
N MET A 81 -6.76 -12.52 -13.92
CA MET A 81 -7.58 -13.40 -13.09
C MET A 81 -6.80 -14.65 -12.65
N VAL A 82 -6.28 -15.42 -13.59
CA VAL A 82 -5.63 -16.71 -13.30
C VAL A 82 -4.38 -16.53 -12.42
N LEU A 83 -3.52 -15.57 -12.78
CA LEU A 83 -2.29 -15.34 -12.03
C LEU A 83 -2.56 -14.72 -10.64
N SER A 84 -3.60 -13.88 -10.51
CA SER A 84 -4.02 -13.37 -9.20
C SER A 84 -4.57 -14.49 -8.32
N LEU A 85 -5.39 -15.39 -8.85
CA LEU A 85 -5.90 -16.55 -8.11
C LEU A 85 -4.76 -17.48 -7.65
N PHE A 86 -3.79 -17.72 -8.52
CA PHE A 86 -2.59 -18.48 -8.16
C PHE A 86 -1.80 -17.79 -7.05
N ALA A 87 -1.63 -16.45 -7.13
CA ALA A 87 -0.95 -15.68 -6.08
C ALA A 87 -1.72 -15.71 -4.75
N VAL A 88 -3.05 -15.61 -4.75
CA VAL A 88 -3.90 -15.75 -3.56
C VAL A 88 -3.66 -17.11 -2.89
N PHE A 89 -3.70 -18.18 -3.67
CA PHE A 89 -3.46 -19.54 -3.16
C PHE A 89 -2.07 -19.68 -2.54
N CYS A 90 -1.03 -19.31 -3.29
CA CYS A 90 0.37 -19.41 -2.84
C CYS A 90 0.61 -18.58 -1.57
N MET A 91 0.10 -17.33 -1.54
CA MET A 91 0.29 -16.47 -0.39
C MET A 91 -0.42 -17.01 0.85
N THR A 92 -1.66 -17.45 0.71
CA THR A 92 -2.41 -18.05 1.83
C THR A 92 -1.73 -19.28 2.37
N TRP A 93 -1.20 -20.16 1.49
CA TRP A 93 -0.48 -21.34 1.87
C TRP A 93 0.83 -21.02 2.63
N VAL A 94 1.59 -20.01 2.17
CA VAL A 94 2.82 -19.56 2.83
C VAL A 94 2.52 -18.93 4.20
N ILE A 95 1.51 -18.05 4.28
CA ILE A 95 1.11 -17.41 5.54
C ILE A 95 0.69 -18.46 6.57
N ASN A 96 -0.01 -19.50 6.14
CA ASN A 96 -0.46 -20.58 7.02
C ASN A 96 0.69 -21.37 7.66
N ARG A 97 1.93 -21.23 7.12
CA ARG A 97 3.15 -21.84 7.68
C ARG A 97 3.75 -21.06 8.86
N GLY A 98 3.23 -19.87 9.17
CA GLY A 98 3.55 -19.13 10.40
C GLY A 98 4.14 -17.74 10.20
N HIS A 99 4.29 -17.02 11.29
CA HIS A 99 4.75 -15.64 11.34
C HIS A 99 6.12 -15.37 10.73
N GLN A 100 7.05 -16.30 10.82
CA GLN A 100 8.41 -16.12 10.32
C GLN A 100 8.46 -15.83 8.82
N ALA A 101 7.58 -16.47 8.03
CA ALA A 101 7.47 -16.19 6.60
C ALA A 101 7.03 -14.75 6.34
N VAL A 102 6.02 -14.25 7.08
CA VAL A 102 5.54 -12.86 6.98
C VAL A 102 6.65 -11.87 7.30
N PHE A 103 7.37 -12.06 8.40
CA PHE A 103 8.49 -11.18 8.78
C PHE A 103 9.65 -11.22 7.79
N SER A 104 9.96 -12.37 7.21
CA SER A 104 10.99 -12.49 6.18
C SER A 104 10.63 -11.68 4.94
N PHE A 105 9.38 -11.77 4.45
CA PHE A 105 8.91 -10.97 3.32
C PHE A 105 8.95 -9.47 3.61
N LEU A 106 8.49 -9.04 4.79
CA LEU A 106 8.53 -7.64 5.21
C LEU A 106 9.97 -7.11 5.28
N LYS A 107 10.90 -7.89 5.82
CA LYS A 107 12.31 -7.51 5.89
C LYS A 107 12.93 -7.36 4.50
N THR A 108 12.70 -8.33 3.61
CA THR A 108 13.22 -8.28 2.23
C THR A 108 12.64 -7.09 1.46
N SER A 109 11.33 -6.83 1.58
CA SER A 109 10.68 -5.69 0.94
C SER A 109 11.22 -4.36 1.46
N SER A 110 11.51 -4.25 2.74
CA SER A 110 12.08 -3.04 3.34
C SER A 110 13.47 -2.72 2.77
N TYR A 111 14.34 -3.72 2.62
CA TYR A 111 15.65 -3.52 1.99
C TYR A 111 15.54 -3.11 0.51
N ALA A 112 14.65 -3.76 -0.24
CA ALA A 112 14.41 -3.42 -1.64
C ALA A 112 13.91 -1.97 -1.79
N MET A 113 12.96 -1.54 -0.93
CA MET A 113 12.44 -0.16 -0.93
C MET A 113 13.50 0.87 -0.56
N VAL A 114 14.35 0.60 0.44
CA VAL A 114 15.49 1.48 0.77
C VAL A 114 16.43 1.60 -0.43
N GLY A 115 16.74 0.49 -1.12
CA GLY A 115 17.53 0.51 -2.34
C GLY A 115 16.92 1.39 -3.44
N LEU A 116 15.59 1.29 -3.65
CA LEU A 116 14.88 2.13 -4.61
C LEU A 116 14.95 3.62 -4.25
N LEU A 117 14.76 3.95 -2.97
CA LEU A 117 14.88 5.34 -2.48
C LEU A 117 16.30 5.89 -2.69
N LEU A 118 17.33 5.08 -2.44
CA LEU A 118 18.71 5.50 -2.67
C LEU A 118 19.00 5.72 -4.17
N ILE A 119 18.61 4.80 -5.05
CA ILE A 119 18.82 4.94 -6.49
C ILE A 119 18.06 6.14 -7.05
N SER A 120 16.79 6.31 -6.68
CA SER A 120 16.00 7.47 -7.12
C SER A 120 16.57 8.78 -6.54
N GLY A 121 16.96 8.80 -5.27
CA GLY A 121 17.54 9.97 -4.62
C GLY A 121 18.87 10.39 -5.26
N ILE A 122 19.78 9.46 -5.46
CA ILE A 122 21.07 9.70 -6.13
C ILE A 122 20.84 10.16 -7.58
N GLY A 123 19.92 9.50 -8.32
CA GLY A 123 19.59 9.88 -9.69
C GLY A 123 19.05 11.31 -9.79
N ASN A 124 18.16 11.71 -8.87
CA ASN A 124 17.65 13.07 -8.82
C ASN A 124 18.74 14.11 -8.47
N LEU A 125 19.63 13.79 -7.52
CA LEU A 125 20.74 14.66 -7.17
C LEU A 125 21.74 14.82 -8.33
N LEU A 126 22.06 13.75 -9.05
CA LEU A 126 22.89 13.81 -10.25
C LEU A 126 22.27 14.71 -11.33
N LEU A 127 20.98 14.59 -11.54
CA LEU A 127 20.26 15.43 -12.49
C LEU A 127 20.27 16.89 -12.03
N MET A 128 20.06 17.16 -10.75
CA MET A 128 20.07 18.50 -10.17
C MET A 128 21.43 19.19 -10.33
N VAL A 129 22.53 18.47 -10.16
CA VAL A 129 23.89 19.00 -10.34
C VAL A 129 24.20 19.25 -11.81
N ASN A 130 23.78 18.34 -12.71
CA ASN A 130 24.13 18.41 -14.12
C ASN A 130 23.20 19.31 -14.95
N ASN A 131 21.91 19.40 -14.57
CA ASN A 131 20.91 20.21 -15.28
C ASN A 131 19.93 20.88 -14.32
N PRO A 132 20.35 21.88 -13.52
CA PRO A 132 19.51 22.54 -12.54
C PRO A 132 18.36 23.32 -13.18
N GLN A 133 18.51 23.81 -14.40
CA GLN A 133 17.46 24.57 -15.12
C GLN A 133 16.26 23.67 -15.45
N LEU A 134 16.51 22.42 -15.86
CA LEU A 134 15.44 21.44 -16.11
C LEU A 134 14.60 21.19 -14.85
N ILE A 135 15.26 21.04 -13.71
CA ILE A 135 14.58 20.82 -12.43
C ILE A 135 13.69 22.02 -12.05
N LEU A 136 14.21 23.24 -12.16
CA LEU A 136 13.44 24.45 -11.87
C LEU A 136 12.22 24.59 -12.78
N GLN A 137 12.38 24.35 -14.08
CA GLN A 137 11.28 24.39 -15.05
C GLN A 137 10.21 23.34 -14.72
N ASN A 138 10.61 22.09 -14.46
CA ASN A 138 9.68 21.03 -14.12
C ASN A 138 8.95 21.30 -12.80
N MET A 139 9.63 21.85 -11.79
CA MET A 139 9.00 22.23 -10.51
C MET A 139 7.97 23.36 -10.71
N GLN A 140 8.29 24.38 -11.49
CA GLN A 140 7.35 25.46 -11.80
C GLN A 140 6.12 24.92 -12.55
N GLN A 141 6.32 24.06 -13.54
CA GLN A 141 5.23 23.44 -14.28
C GLN A 141 4.39 22.53 -13.38
N SER A 142 4.99 21.80 -12.45
CA SER A 142 4.28 20.93 -11.50
C SER A 142 3.41 21.74 -10.53
N LEU A 143 3.85 22.92 -10.10
CA LEU A 143 3.09 23.79 -9.21
C LEU A 143 1.87 24.43 -9.90
N THR A 144 1.95 24.64 -11.21
CA THR A 144 0.88 25.25 -12.01
C THR A 144 0.04 24.24 -12.78
N ALA A 145 0.44 22.97 -12.74
CA ALA A 145 -0.25 21.90 -13.46
C ALA A 145 -1.66 21.68 -12.90
N PRO A 146 -2.67 21.51 -13.75
CA PRO A 146 -3.96 21.02 -13.31
C PRO A 146 -3.83 19.60 -12.76
N SER A 147 -4.89 19.09 -12.10
CA SER A 147 -4.90 17.72 -11.55
C SER A 147 -4.31 16.71 -12.53
N PHE A 148 -3.42 15.83 -12.04
CA PHE A 148 -2.76 14.80 -12.85
C PHE A 148 -3.77 13.87 -13.55
N PHE A 149 -4.91 13.60 -12.93
CA PHE A 149 -5.93 12.72 -13.48
C PHE A 149 -7.00 13.51 -14.23
N LYS A 150 -7.17 13.17 -15.52
CA LYS A 150 -8.22 13.74 -16.37
C LYS A 150 -9.61 13.49 -15.76
N GLY A 151 -10.52 14.46 -15.85
CA GLY A 151 -11.92 14.32 -15.40
C GLY A 151 -12.20 14.76 -13.97
N THR A 152 -11.20 15.24 -13.23
CA THR A 152 -11.45 15.93 -11.96
C THR A 152 -11.81 17.39 -12.25
N SER A 153 -13.01 17.81 -11.85
CA SER A 153 -13.38 19.25 -11.89
C SER A 153 -12.56 19.99 -10.84
N ASP A 154 -12.37 21.31 -11.02
CA ASP A 154 -11.64 22.17 -10.07
C ASP A 154 -12.38 22.39 -8.75
N SER A 155 -13.51 21.70 -8.53
CA SER A 155 -14.25 21.80 -7.27
C SER A 155 -13.52 21.05 -6.15
N PHE A 156 -13.53 21.61 -4.94
CA PHE A 156 -12.96 20.96 -3.75
C PHE A 156 -13.50 19.53 -3.52
N LEU A 157 -14.80 19.32 -3.78
CA LEU A 157 -15.44 18.01 -3.59
C LEU A 157 -14.89 16.95 -4.56
N SER A 158 -14.55 17.30 -5.78
CA SER A 158 -13.97 16.37 -6.76
C SER A 158 -12.51 16.02 -6.42
N GLN A 159 -11.82 16.85 -5.65
CA GLN A 159 -10.45 16.60 -5.21
C GLN A 159 -10.37 15.85 -3.86
N LEU A 160 -11.49 15.70 -3.15
CA LEU A 160 -11.57 15.01 -1.87
C LEU A 160 -10.93 13.60 -1.88
N PRO A 161 -11.09 12.75 -2.91
CA PRO A 161 -10.44 11.44 -2.98
C PRO A 161 -8.91 11.54 -2.94
N PHE A 162 -8.31 12.59 -3.48
CA PHE A 162 -6.84 12.81 -3.42
C PHE A 162 -6.38 13.23 -2.04
N PHE A 163 -7.14 14.08 -1.34
CA PHE A 163 -6.84 14.40 0.07
C PHE A 163 -6.93 13.17 0.94
N ILE A 164 -7.95 12.34 0.75
CA ILE A 164 -8.08 11.07 1.48
C ILE A 164 -6.91 10.14 1.15
N PHE A 165 -6.49 10.07 -0.12
CA PHE A 165 -5.32 9.31 -0.54
C PHE A 165 -4.05 9.80 0.17
N ALA A 166 -3.79 11.09 0.21
CA ALA A 166 -2.64 11.68 0.89
C ALA A 166 -2.65 11.37 2.40
N ILE A 167 -3.81 11.47 3.07
CA ILE A 167 -3.95 11.13 4.49
C ILE A 167 -3.71 9.63 4.72
N THR A 168 -4.28 8.77 3.89
CA THR A 168 -4.16 7.31 4.04
C THR A 168 -2.78 6.77 3.64
N ALA A 169 -1.97 7.55 2.90
CA ALA A 169 -0.58 7.22 2.62
C ALA A 169 0.28 7.08 3.90
N PHE A 170 -0.11 7.74 4.99
CA PHE A 170 0.48 7.56 6.31
C PHE A 170 -0.16 6.43 7.13
N GLY A 171 -1.14 5.73 6.58
CA GLY A 171 -1.82 4.61 7.24
C GLY A 171 -0.95 3.34 7.30
N GLY A 172 -1.41 2.37 8.13
CA GLY A 172 -0.74 1.07 8.29
C GLY A 172 0.03 0.92 9.60
N LEU A 173 0.24 2.00 10.35
CA LEU A 173 0.87 1.94 11.68
C LEU A 173 0.03 1.15 12.70
N ASP A 174 -1.27 1.12 12.50
CA ASP A 174 -2.26 0.37 13.27
C ASP A 174 -2.12 -1.14 13.08
N THR A 175 -1.77 -1.61 11.87
CA THR A 175 -1.52 -3.05 11.62
C THR A 175 -0.29 -3.54 12.34
N ILE A 176 0.80 -2.76 12.34
CA ILE A 176 2.04 -3.10 13.03
C ILE A 176 1.82 -3.13 14.55
N ALA A 177 0.96 -2.26 15.09
CA ALA A 177 0.64 -2.21 16.51
C ALA A 177 0.10 -3.56 17.05
N SER A 178 -0.60 -4.34 16.23
CA SER A 178 -1.11 -5.67 16.59
C SER A 178 -0.07 -6.79 16.49
N LEU A 179 1.08 -6.54 15.82
CA LEU A 179 2.19 -7.49 15.65
C LEU A 179 3.26 -7.39 16.74
N VAL A 180 3.23 -6.34 17.56
CA VAL A 180 4.23 -6.14 18.61
C VAL A 180 4.12 -7.24 19.65
N ASP A 181 5.22 -7.94 19.86
CA ASP A 181 5.32 -8.99 20.88
C ASP A 181 5.02 -8.42 22.27
N LYS A 182 4.18 -9.14 23.02
CA LYS A 182 3.62 -8.69 24.30
C LYS A 182 4.64 -8.71 25.43
N SER A 183 5.83 -9.27 25.22
CA SER A 183 6.85 -9.48 26.22
C SER A 183 8.07 -8.55 26.03
N GLY A 184 8.50 -7.90 27.10
CA GLY A 184 9.82 -7.33 27.26
C GLY A 184 10.03 -5.85 26.85
N GLU A 185 11.30 -5.47 26.66
CA GLU A 185 11.75 -4.11 26.34
C GLU A 185 11.20 -3.52 25.04
N GLN A 186 10.90 -4.37 24.06
CA GLN A 186 10.37 -3.95 22.75
C GLN A 186 9.03 -3.22 22.89
N ARG A 187 8.19 -3.65 23.81
CA ARG A 187 6.92 -3.02 24.14
C ARG A 187 7.05 -1.56 24.59
N LYS A 188 8.09 -1.27 25.38
CA LYS A 188 8.36 0.10 25.88
C LYS A 188 8.96 0.99 24.77
N LYS A 189 9.74 0.41 23.86
CA LYS A 189 10.41 1.12 22.76
C LYS A 189 9.50 1.39 21.56
N PHE A 190 8.45 0.57 21.38
CA PHE A 190 7.57 0.62 20.19
C PHE A 190 6.86 1.98 19.98
N PRO A 191 6.23 2.63 20.99
CA PRO A 191 5.59 3.92 20.80
C PRO A 191 6.56 5.01 20.34
N LYS A 192 7.81 5.00 20.85
CA LYS A 192 8.87 5.92 20.41
C LYS A 192 9.29 5.63 18.97
N ALA A 193 9.48 4.36 18.61
CA ALA A 193 9.83 3.95 17.27
C ALA A 193 8.74 4.36 16.25
N LEU A 194 7.46 4.26 16.63
CA LEU A 194 6.31 4.67 15.81
C LEU A 194 6.33 6.17 15.50
N ILE A 195 6.62 7.01 16.49
CA ILE A 195 6.73 8.47 16.30
C ILE A 195 7.91 8.80 15.39
N ILE A 196 9.08 8.19 15.63
CA ILE A 196 10.28 8.40 14.82
C ILE A 196 9.99 7.97 13.35
N SER A 197 9.37 6.80 13.14
CA SER A 197 8.99 6.33 11.82
C SER A 197 8.04 7.29 11.12
N ALA A 198 7.06 7.84 11.83
CA ALA A 198 6.14 8.82 11.26
C ALA A 198 6.87 10.09 10.79
N VAL A 199 7.81 10.60 11.59
CA VAL A 199 8.61 11.78 11.21
C VAL A 199 9.49 11.47 9.99
N ILE A 200 10.15 10.31 9.97
CA ILE A 200 10.98 9.88 8.84
C ILE A 200 10.12 9.78 7.56
N ILE A 201 8.93 9.19 7.65
CA ILE A 201 8.01 9.06 6.50
C ILE A 201 7.60 10.44 5.98
N VAL A 202 7.26 11.40 6.86
CA VAL A 202 6.93 12.78 6.43
C VAL A 202 8.10 13.42 5.68
N VAL A 203 9.32 13.32 6.20
CA VAL A 203 10.52 13.87 5.56
C VAL A 203 10.78 13.21 4.21
N LEU A 204 10.67 11.88 4.13
CA LEU A 204 10.86 11.13 2.88
C LEU A 204 9.79 11.45 1.84
N TYR A 205 8.52 11.60 2.24
CA TYR A 205 7.44 11.96 1.31
C TYR A 205 7.61 13.39 0.80
N PHE A 206 7.88 14.35 1.69
CA PHE A 206 8.09 15.73 1.27
C PHE A 206 9.31 15.87 0.35
N GLY A 207 10.45 15.30 0.75
CA GLY A 207 11.66 15.28 -0.07
C GLY A 207 11.45 14.54 -1.39
N GLY A 208 10.77 13.40 -1.35
CA GLY A 208 10.42 12.60 -2.53
C GLY A 208 9.55 13.38 -3.52
N ILE A 209 8.48 14.03 -3.06
CA ILE A 209 7.60 14.85 -3.91
C ILE A 209 8.41 15.97 -4.58
N MET A 210 9.27 16.69 -3.84
CA MET A 210 10.10 17.75 -4.39
C MET A 210 11.08 17.22 -5.46
N LEU A 211 11.79 16.14 -5.16
CA LEU A 211 12.74 15.53 -6.10
C LEU A 211 12.03 15.00 -7.36
N TRP A 212 10.92 14.29 -7.19
CA TRP A 212 10.17 13.72 -8.32
C TRP A 212 9.51 14.80 -9.20
N SER A 213 9.00 15.88 -8.60
CA SER A 213 8.45 17.02 -9.35
C SER A 213 9.53 17.75 -10.15
N GLY A 214 10.77 17.81 -9.63
CA GLY A 214 11.89 18.40 -10.35
C GLY A 214 12.42 17.52 -11.48
N ALA A 215 12.48 16.20 -11.26
CA ALA A 215 13.00 15.26 -12.25
C ALA A 215 12.06 14.97 -13.41
N ASN A 216 10.75 15.23 -13.26
CA ASN A 216 9.75 14.79 -14.22
C ASN A 216 8.86 15.94 -14.69
N ASN A 217 8.63 16.00 -15.99
CA ASN A 217 7.57 16.83 -16.55
C ASN A 217 6.22 16.12 -16.40
N LEU A 218 5.46 16.47 -15.36
CA LEU A 218 4.18 15.81 -15.07
C LEU A 218 3.13 16.06 -16.15
N ASN A 219 3.22 17.13 -16.93
CA ASN A 219 2.29 17.40 -18.04
C ASN A 219 2.49 16.37 -19.16
N VAL A 220 3.74 16.06 -19.51
CA VAL A 220 4.06 15.05 -20.54
C VAL A 220 3.57 13.67 -20.10
N LEU A 221 3.78 13.29 -18.84
CA LEU A 221 3.28 12.03 -18.30
C LEU A 221 1.76 11.96 -18.25
N ARG A 222 1.09 13.10 -18.03
CA ARG A 222 -0.37 13.18 -18.02
C ARG A 222 -1.00 13.04 -19.42
N GLU A 223 -0.35 13.57 -20.44
CA GLU A 223 -0.86 13.52 -21.82
C GLU A 223 -0.84 12.11 -22.42
N THR A 224 0.01 11.26 -21.91
CA THR A 224 0.05 9.85 -22.30
C THR A 224 -1.05 9.09 -21.56
N ASP A 225 -2.11 8.65 -22.24
CA ASP A 225 -3.22 7.86 -21.67
C ASP A 225 -2.78 6.45 -21.16
N GLN A 226 -1.48 6.17 -21.16
CA GLN A 226 -0.89 4.90 -20.74
C GLN A 226 -0.68 4.79 -19.21
N PHE A 227 -0.72 5.92 -18.48
CA PHE A 227 -0.44 5.94 -17.06
C PHE A 227 -1.71 5.96 -16.20
N HIS A 228 -1.75 5.07 -15.23
CA HIS A 228 -2.77 4.98 -14.18
C HIS A 228 -2.10 4.76 -12.81
N LEU A 229 -2.87 4.81 -11.72
CA LEU A 229 -2.31 4.69 -10.36
C LEU A 229 -1.52 3.39 -10.10
N GLY A 230 -1.69 2.37 -10.92
CA GLY A 230 -0.95 1.11 -10.79
C GLY A 230 0.44 1.12 -11.41
N ASN A 231 0.67 1.96 -12.45
CA ASN A 231 1.93 1.94 -13.20
C ASN A 231 2.68 3.28 -13.26
N LEU A 232 2.14 4.35 -12.67
CA LEU A 232 2.74 5.69 -12.67
C LEU A 232 4.20 5.70 -12.18
N MET A 233 4.53 4.92 -11.15
CA MET A 233 5.87 4.91 -10.55
C MET A 233 6.95 4.45 -11.55
N TYR A 234 6.62 3.53 -12.45
CA TYR A 234 7.57 3.08 -13.50
C TYR A 234 7.79 4.18 -14.54
N GLY A 235 6.73 4.91 -14.90
CA GLY A 235 6.83 6.08 -15.78
C GLY A 235 7.75 7.16 -15.20
N LEU A 236 7.60 7.47 -13.91
CA LEU A 236 8.46 8.42 -13.20
C LEU A 236 9.93 7.97 -13.20
N MET A 237 10.20 6.69 -12.90
CA MET A 237 11.58 6.16 -12.89
C MET A 237 12.18 6.08 -14.30
N GLY A 238 11.39 5.72 -15.30
CA GLY A 238 11.82 5.72 -16.70
C GLY A 238 12.16 7.13 -17.19
N SER A 239 11.31 8.12 -16.88
CA SER A 239 11.55 9.53 -17.19
C SER A 239 12.82 10.07 -16.51
N LEU A 240 13.04 9.73 -15.22
CA LEU A 240 14.29 10.07 -14.52
C LEU A 240 15.50 9.50 -15.24
N ALA A 241 15.48 8.22 -15.65
CA ALA A 241 16.56 7.57 -16.36
C ALA A 241 16.83 8.24 -17.71
N ASN A 242 15.78 8.60 -18.46
CA ASN A 242 15.91 9.33 -19.72
C ASN A 242 16.53 10.73 -19.52
N ASN A 243 16.05 11.48 -18.54
CA ASN A 243 16.57 12.82 -18.27
C ASN A 243 18.05 12.79 -17.83
N ILE A 244 18.45 11.80 -17.02
CA ILE A 244 19.86 11.57 -16.67
C ILE A 244 20.66 11.26 -17.94
N SER A 245 20.22 10.30 -18.73
CA SER A 245 20.95 9.83 -19.90
C SER A 245 21.15 10.92 -20.97
N VAL A 246 20.13 11.75 -21.19
CA VAL A 246 20.21 12.92 -22.08
C VAL A 246 21.14 13.99 -21.49
N SER A 247 21.04 14.29 -20.21
CA SER A 247 21.88 15.30 -19.54
C SER A 247 23.36 14.95 -19.54
N PHE A 248 23.70 13.67 -19.55
CA PHE A 248 25.08 13.18 -19.64
C PHE A 248 25.53 12.86 -21.09
N GLY A 249 24.68 13.12 -22.09
CA GLY A 249 25.02 12.86 -23.51
C GLY A 249 25.30 11.40 -23.83
N LEU A 250 24.61 10.45 -23.17
CA LEU A 250 24.84 9.03 -23.37
C LEU A 250 24.41 8.58 -24.79
N SER A 251 25.06 7.56 -25.33
CA SER A 251 24.68 6.95 -26.61
C SER A 251 23.25 6.32 -26.51
N ALA A 252 22.56 6.19 -27.65
CA ALA A 252 21.21 5.63 -27.70
C ALA A 252 21.11 4.23 -27.04
N ALA A 253 22.12 3.39 -27.24
CA ALA A 253 22.18 2.08 -26.60
C ALA A 253 22.29 2.18 -25.07
N ALA A 254 23.12 3.10 -24.56
CA ALA A 254 23.26 3.34 -23.12
C ALA A 254 21.99 3.96 -22.50
N GLN A 255 21.28 4.85 -23.23
CA GLN A 255 20.00 5.40 -22.82
C GLN A 255 18.97 4.29 -22.66
N THR A 256 18.81 3.42 -23.65
CA THR A 256 17.89 2.27 -23.59
C THR A 256 18.22 1.32 -22.45
N PHE A 257 19.52 1.02 -22.26
CA PHE A 257 19.96 0.18 -21.15
C PHE A 257 19.61 0.80 -19.78
N LEU A 258 19.91 2.08 -19.58
CA LEU A 258 19.65 2.77 -18.32
C LEU A 258 18.13 2.84 -18.03
N TYR A 259 17.32 3.15 -19.05
CA TYR A 259 15.87 3.14 -18.96
C TYR A 259 15.35 1.76 -18.49
N GLN A 260 15.76 0.69 -19.19
CA GLN A 260 15.36 -0.66 -18.87
C GLN A 260 15.84 -1.11 -17.47
N ALA A 261 17.05 -0.74 -17.07
CA ALA A 261 17.58 -1.04 -15.75
C ALA A 261 16.74 -0.38 -14.64
N PHE A 262 16.38 0.90 -14.81
CA PHE A 262 15.60 1.64 -13.82
C PHE A 262 14.18 1.09 -13.67
N ILE A 263 13.46 0.86 -14.79
CA ILE A 263 12.08 0.37 -14.71
C ILE A 263 12.02 -1.07 -14.18
N ARG A 264 12.95 -1.95 -14.60
CA ARG A 264 12.99 -3.34 -14.11
C ARG A 264 13.38 -3.43 -12.64
N TYR A 265 14.34 -2.62 -12.19
CA TYR A 265 14.70 -2.55 -10.77
C TYR A 265 13.54 -2.03 -9.93
N THR A 266 12.85 -0.99 -10.41
CA THR A 266 11.63 -0.48 -9.77
C THR A 266 10.56 -1.57 -9.70
N ALA A 267 10.36 -2.30 -10.78
CA ALA A 267 9.41 -3.39 -10.85
C ALA A 267 9.75 -4.53 -9.89
N PHE A 268 11.02 -4.94 -9.84
CA PHE A 268 11.49 -5.92 -8.84
C PHE A 268 11.20 -5.45 -7.41
N THR A 269 11.52 -4.19 -7.10
CA THR A 269 11.30 -3.63 -5.77
C THR A 269 9.82 -3.59 -5.40
N LEU A 270 8.96 -3.12 -6.31
CA LEU A 270 7.53 -3.06 -6.05
C LEU A 270 6.88 -4.45 -6.01
N PHE A 271 7.36 -5.41 -6.80
CA PHE A 271 6.92 -6.80 -6.72
C PHE A 271 7.19 -7.40 -5.34
N VAL A 272 8.43 -7.28 -4.85
CA VAL A 272 8.82 -7.76 -3.52
C VAL A 272 8.07 -6.98 -2.42
N ALA A 273 7.89 -5.66 -2.59
CA ALA A 273 7.13 -4.84 -1.65
C ALA A 273 5.65 -5.25 -1.57
N TYR A 274 5.01 -5.56 -2.70
CA TYR A 274 3.63 -6.05 -2.73
C TYR A 274 3.49 -7.42 -2.06
N ILE A 275 4.45 -8.33 -2.26
CA ILE A 275 4.48 -9.63 -1.55
C ILE A 275 4.60 -9.42 -0.05
N GLY A 276 5.52 -8.55 0.40
CA GLY A 276 5.68 -8.22 1.81
C GLY A 276 4.41 -7.60 2.42
N LEU A 277 3.82 -6.65 1.72
CA LEU A 277 2.60 -6.00 2.15
C LEU A 277 1.41 -6.97 2.18
N LEU A 278 1.20 -7.75 1.11
CA LEU A 278 0.14 -8.77 1.03
C LEU A 278 0.26 -9.78 2.16
N SER A 279 1.47 -10.25 2.48
CA SER A 279 1.67 -11.19 3.58
C SER A 279 1.20 -10.63 4.92
N SER A 280 1.46 -9.35 5.18
CA SER A 280 1.07 -8.67 6.41
C SER A 280 -0.43 -8.37 6.47
N ILE A 281 -0.99 -7.74 5.42
CA ILE A 281 -2.39 -7.32 5.44
C ILE A 281 -3.40 -8.46 5.28
N THR A 282 -2.99 -9.58 4.67
CA THR A 282 -3.83 -10.79 4.60
C THR A 282 -4.00 -11.44 5.97
N TYR A 283 -2.97 -11.38 6.80
CA TYR A 283 -2.96 -12.04 8.10
C TYR A 283 -3.40 -11.13 9.25
N THR A 284 -2.79 -9.95 9.38
CA THR A 284 -2.88 -9.13 10.60
C THR A 284 -4.29 -8.60 10.89
N PRO A 285 -5.03 -8.02 9.93
CA PRO A 285 -6.39 -7.56 10.18
C PRO A 285 -7.35 -8.70 10.53
N LEU A 286 -7.21 -9.83 9.85
CA LEU A 286 -8.03 -11.01 10.11
C LEU A 286 -7.77 -11.57 11.52
N LYS A 287 -6.50 -11.70 11.92
CA LYS A 287 -6.14 -12.14 13.27
C LYS A 287 -6.68 -11.19 14.32
N SER A 288 -6.48 -9.88 14.13
CA SER A 288 -6.97 -8.86 15.06
C SER A 288 -8.49 -8.90 15.20
N LEU A 289 -9.21 -9.13 14.11
CA LEU A 289 -10.66 -9.24 14.13
C LEU A 289 -11.13 -10.50 14.86
N ILE A 290 -10.62 -11.68 14.50
CA ILE A 290 -11.07 -12.97 15.04
C ILE A 290 -10.62 -13.20 16.48
N GLN A 291 -9.35 -12.87 16.79
CA GLN A 291 -8.80 -13.13 18.14
C GLN A 291 -8.98 -11.96 19.10
N GLY A 292 -9.15 -10.76 18.57
CA GLY A 292 -9.29 -9.55 19.37
C GLY A 292 -10.72 -9.21 19.78
N THR A 293 -11.73 -9.88 19.21
CA THR A 293 -13.15 -9.69 19.56
C THR A 293 -13.69 -10.90 20.37
N PRO A 294 -14.83 -10.76 21.06
CA PRO A 294 -15.40 -11.86 21.83
C PRO A 294 -15.64 -13.11 20.97
N LYS A 295 -15.21 -14.28 21.44
CA LYS A 295 -15.28 -15.53 20.69
C LYS A 295 -16.72 -15.98 20.41
N GLU A 296 -17.65 -15.58 21.25
CA GLU A 296 -19.08 -15.91 21.18
C GLU A 296 -19.77 -15.34 19.93
N ILE A 297 -19.17 -14.29 19.34
CA ILE A 297 -19.68 -13.66 18.11
C ILE A 297 -19.38 -14.51 16.87
N TRP A 298 -18.34 -15.36 16.94
CA TRP A 298 -17.84 -16.11 15.80
C TRP A 298 -18.25 -17.58 15.82
N PRO A 299 -18.55 -18.18 14.67
CA PRO A 299 -18.65 -19.62 14.56
C PRO A 299 -17.36 -20.30 15.04
N GLN A 300 -17.49 -21.39 15.78
CA GLN A 300 -16.33 -22.08 16.40
C GLN A 300 -15.24 -22.48 15.41
N PHE A 301 -15.58 -22.80 14.15
CA PHE A 301 -14.59 -23.18 13.14
C PHE A 301 -13.70 -22.02 12.70
N LEU A 302 -14.15 -20.76 12.81
CA LEU A 302 -13.34 -19.56 12.50
C LEU A 302 -12.33 -19.23 13.61
N THR A 303 -12.63 -19.59 14.84
CA THR A 303 -11.79 -19.29 16.00
C THR A 303 -10.70 -20.32 16.24
N LYS A 304 -10.70 -21.44 15.48
CA LYS A 304 -9.67 -22.48 15.58
C LYS A 304 -8.32 -21.95 15.08
N ILE A 305 -7.29 -22.14 15.91
CA ILE A 305 -5.92 -21.74 15.66
C ILE A 305 -5.09 -23.00 15.41
N ASN A 306 -4.21 -22.97 14.41
CA ASN A 306 -3.28 -24.07 14.16
C ASN A 306 -2.10 -24.04 15.16
N GLN A 307 -1.22 -25.04 15.12
CA GLN A 307 -0.03 -25.15 15.99
C GLN A 307 0.93 -23.95 15.87
N LYS A 308 0.79 -23.13 14.85
CA LYS A 308 1.60 -21.92 14.58
C LYS A 308 0.84 -20.61 14.86
N GLU A 309 -0.20 -20.70 15.69
CA GLU A 309 -1.05 -19.58 16.11
C GLU A 309 -1.76 -18.86 14.96
N MET A 310 -2.00 -19.54 13.83
CA MET A 310 -2.69 -18.99 12.68
C MET A 310 -4.18 -19.41 12.64
N PRO A 311 -5.13 -18.48 12.35
CA PRO A 311 -6.54 -18.81 12.16
C PRO A 311 -6.75 -19.43 10.78
N GLN A 312 -6.33 -20.70 10.62
CA GLN A 312 -6.21 -21.40 9.35
C GLN A 312 -7.52 -21.40 8.54
N THR A 313 -8.62 -21.78 9.17
CA THR A 313 -9.92 -21.84 8.50
C THR A 313 -10.39 -20.46 8.02
N ALA A 314 -10.20 -19.44 8.86
CA ALA A 314 -10.57 -18.08 8.49
C ALA A 314 -9.70 -17.53 7.33
N LEU A 315 -8.40 -17.85 7.28
CA LEU A 315 -7.52 -17.51 6.18
C LEU A 315 -7.96 -18.12 4.85
N TRP A 316 -8.33 -19.40 4.84
CA TRP A 316 -8.81 -20.07 3.62
C TRP A 316 -10.18 -19.55 3.16
N ILE A 317 -11.08 -19.24 4.10
CA ILE A 317 -12.37 -18.61 3.76
C ILE A 317 -12.14 -17.22 3.18
N GLN A 318 -11.27 -16.40 3.80
CA GLN A 318 -10.88 -15.11 3.24
C GLN A 318 -10.32 -15.27 1.82
N ALA A 319 -9.43 -16.23 1.58
CA ALA A 319 -8.88 -16.51 0.26
C ALA A 319 -9.97 -16.89 -0.75
N ALA A 320 -10.94 -17.72 -0.37
CA ALA A 320 -12.06 -18.10 -1.23
C ALA A 320 -12.91 -16.86 -1.60
N VAL A 321 -13.26 -16.01 -0.63
CA VAL A 321 -14.06 -14.80 -0.89
C VAL A 321 -13.28 -13.80 -1.74
N VAL A 322 -11.97 -13.60 -1.48
CA VAL A 322 -11.08 -12.76 -2.33
C VAL A 322 -11.05 -13.31 -3.76
N SER A 323 -10.95 -14.62 -3.94
CA SER A 323 -10.94 -15.27 -5.25
C SER A 323 -12.25 -15.04 -6.02
N VAL A 324 -13.40 -15.18 -5.37
CA VAL A 324 -14.71 -14.89 -5.99
C VAL A 324 -14.79 -13.43 -6.42
N CYS A 325 -14.33 -12.50 -5.60
CA CYS A 325 -14.31 -11.07 -5.96
C CYS A 325 -13.37 -10.80 -7.16
N ILE A 326 -12.18 -11.41 -7.20
CA ILE A 326 -11.24 -11.27 -8.33
C ILE A 326 -11.89 -11.79 -9.62
N ILE A 327 -12.54 -12.95 -9.59
CA ILE A 327 -13.25 -13.52 -10.75
C ILE A 327 -14.33 -12.54 -11.21
N GLY A 328 -15.20 -12.08 -10.31
CA GLY A 328 -16.28 -11.16 -10.64
C GLY A 328 -15.79 -9.84 -11.24
N LEU A 329 -14.72 -9.27 -10.70
CA LEU A 329 -14.14 -8.02 -11.20
C LEU A 329 -13.45 -8.22 -12.56
N SER A 330 -12.72 -9.31 -12.75
CA SER A 330 -12.01 -9.59 -14.00
C SER A 330 -12.95 -9.86 -15.16
N LEU A 331 -14.07 -10.53 -14.92
CA LEU A 331 -15.05 -10.84 -15.97
C LEU A 331 -15.90 -9.61 -16.37
N ASN A 332 -16.04 -8.61 -15.50
CA ASN A 332 -16.87 -7.43 -15.76
C ASN A 332 -16.08 -6.18 -16.16
N SER A 333 -14.76 -6.23 -16.17
CA SER A 333 -13.94 -5.04 -16.47
C SER A 333 -13.63 -4.94 -17.95
N THR A 334 -14.14 -3.88 -18.59
CA THR A 334 -13.79 -3.53 -19.98
C THR A 334 -12.52 -2.68 -20.06
N ILE A 335 -12.15 -1.97 -18.98
CA ILE A 335 -10.98 -1.08 -18.90
C ILE A 335 -10.26 -1.30 -17.58
N LEU A 336 -9.16 -2.05 -17.60
CA LEU A 336 -8.40 -2.44 -16.41
C LEU A 336 -7.79 -1.24 -15.65
N GLY A 337 -7.31 -0.22 -16.36
CA GLY A 337 -6.76 0.98 -15.74
C GLY A 337 -7.80 1.74 -14.90
N ALA A 338 -9.03 1.87 -15.40
CA ALA A 338 -10.13 2.46 -14.64
C ALA A 338 -10.50 1.63 -13.42
N LEU A 339 -10.52 0.29 -13.55
CA LEU A 339 -10.73 -0.62 -12.43
C LEU A 339 -9.67 -0.44 -11.34
N PHE A 340 -8.38 -0.36 -11.70
CA PHE A 340 -7.30 -0.14 -10.73
C PHE A 340 -7.43 1.20 -10.00
N ASN A 341 -7.84 2.24 -10.68
CA ASN A 341 -8.12 3.54 -10.07
C ASN A 341 -9.29 3.44 -9.08
N GLN A 342 -10.41 2.85 -9.48
CA GLN A 342 -11.59 2.67 -8.62
C GLN A 342 -11.28 1.85 -7.38
N LEU A 343 -10.59 0.70 -7.52
CA LEU A 343 -10.17 -0.13 -6.38
C LEU A 343 -9.28 0.65 -5.40
N THR A 344 -8.39 1.51 -5.93
CA THR A 344 -7.52 2.35 -5.09
C THR A 344 -8.35 3.38 -4.33
N TYR A 345 -9.29 4.07 -4.98
CA TYR A 345 -10.17 5.05 -4.32
C TYR A 345 -11.06 4.39 -3.26
N MET A 346 -11.71 3.27 -3.59
CA MET A 346 -12.55 2.53 -2.64
C MET A 346 -11.77 2.10 -1.40
N THR A 347 -10.56 1.60 -1.56
CA THR A 347 -9.68 1.21 -0.44
C THR A 347 -9.38 2.39 0.47
N ASN A 348 -9.05 3.55 -0.09
CA ASN A 348 -8.68 4.73 0.68
C ASN A 348 -9.87 5.31 1.44
N VAL A 349 -11.04 5.43 0.79
CA VAL A 349 -12.26 5.91 1.44
C VAL A 349 -12.70 4.96 2.57
N ALA A 350 -12.72 3.65 2.31
CA ALA A 350 -13.09 2.66 3.31
C ALA A 350 -12.18 2.69 4.54
N ARG A 351 -10.88 3.02 4.38
CA ARG A 351 -9.92 3.14 5.48
C ARG A 351 -10.09 4.42 6.29
N ALA A 352 -10.51 5.52 5.67
CA ALA A 352 -10.68 6.80 6.35
C ALA A 352 -11.73 6.74 7.47
N ILE A 353 -12.80 5.95 7.30
CA ILE A 353 -13.88 5.84 8.27
C ILE A 353 -13.41 5.32 9.64
N PRO A 354 -12.74 4.15 9.74
CA PRO A 354 -12.22 3.66 11.02
C PRO A 354 -11.22 4.62 11.67
N TYR A 355 -10.36 5.27 10.89
CA TYR A 355 -9.42 6.25 11.43
C TYR A 355 -10.11 7.47 12.02
N PHE A 356 -11.18 7.96 11.36
CA PHE A 356 -12.00 9.03 11.91
C PHE A 356 -12.63 8.63 13.23
N VAL A 357 -13.21 7.43 13.33
CA VAL A 357 -13.83 6.93 14.58
C VAL A 357 -12.80 6.79 15.70
N VAL A 358 -11.59 6.28 15.40
CA VAL A 358 -10.48 6.18 16.37
C VAL A 358 -10.04 7.57 16.84
N ALA A 359 -9.91 8.54 15.92
CA ALA A 359 -9.59 9.92 16.30
C ALA A 359 -10.68 10.57 17.16
N ALA A 360 -11.94 10.40 16.79
CA ALA A 360 -13.08 10.91 17.54
C ALA A 360 -13.25 10.27 18.92
N SER A 361 -12.78 9.03 19.11
CA SER A 361 -12.82 8.34 20.40
C SER A 361 -11.81 8.87 21.42
N TYR A 362 -10.74 9.51 20.95
CA TYR A 362 -9.60 9.90 21.80
C TYR A 362 -9.98 10.89 22.93
N PRO A 363 -10.78 11.94 22.74
CA PRO A 363 -11.23 12.81 23.84
C PRO A 363 -11.98 12.04 24.93
N PHE A 364 -12.87 11.12 24.54
CA PHE A 364 -13.63 10.30 25.49
C PHE A 364 -12.74 9.34 26.27
N TYR A 365 -11.74 8.78 25.59
CA TYR A 365 -10.72 7.96 26.23
C TYR A 365 -9.92 8.75 27.29
N ARG A 366 -9.52 9.98 26.98
CA ARG A 366 -8.77 10.86 27.89
C ARG A 366 -9.58 11.29 29.10
N ILE A 367 -10.88 11.55 28.94
CA ILE A 367 -11.79 11.87 30.06
C ILE A 367 -11.86 10.68 31.03
N LYS A 368 -11.91 9.44 30.52
CA LYS A 368 -11.98 8.23 31.35
C LYS A 368 -10.63 7.84 31.98
N ASN A 369 -9.50 8.27 31.41
CA ASN A 369 -8.14 7.90 31.82
C ASN A 369 -7.24 9.15 31.94
N PRO A 370 -7.48 10.05 32.90
CA PRO A 370 -6.78 11.34 32.99
C PRO A 370 -5.30 11.23 33.38
N VAL A 371 -4.84 10.09 33.89
CA VAL A 371 -3.49 9.89 34.50
C VAL A 371 -2.49 9.20 33.56
N LEU A 372 -2.79 9.03 32.29
CA LEU A 372 -1.87 8.39 31.33
C LEU A 372 -1.05 9.39 30.52
#